data_427c29b66bafcd6ba722d45b74264084
#
_entry.id   427c29b66bafcd6ba722d45b74264084
#
_cell.length_a   1.000
_cell.length_b   1.000
_cell.length_c   1.000
_cell.angle_alpha   90.00
_cell.angle_beta   90.00
_cell.angle_gamma   90.00
#
_symmetry.space_group_name_H-M   'P 1'
#
loop_
_entity.id
_entity.type
_entity.pdbx_description
1 polymer ?
#
loop_
_entity_poly.entity_id
_entity_poly.type
_entity_poly.pdbx_seq_one_letter_code
_entity_poly.pdbx_strand_id
1 'polypeptide(L)'
;LVLFPVTLKSKKSMIQTTMLSGRMQQLQKQYGKDKERYNLEVQKLYEREKVNPMGGCLWSFIPMIVLIALFSIIREPLTYFMHLSVEQIQALAAHLDWETVSVANGWVSQSAMEKLQEQLAEGKITSLFQHNAGYNQMYLVSLINSENLSSLQSFLNSQFAGAGDGLFVMNF
;
A
#
# COMPACT_ATOMS: atom_id res chain seq x y z
N LEU A 1 7.83 -11.84 -18.47
CA LEU A 1 9.16 -11.73 -19.09
C LEU A 1 10.10 -10.79 -18.33
N VAL A 2 9.60 -9.70 -17.73
CA VAL A 2 10.40 -8.72 -16.96
C VAL A 2 10.93 -9.31 -15.63
N LEU A 3 10.22 -10.27 -15.03
CA LEU A 3 10.60 -10.88 -13.77
C LEU A 3 11.69 -11.98 -13.93
N PHE A 4 11.92 -12.46 -15.13
CA PHE A 4 12.87 -13.55 -15.41
C PHE A 4 14.33 -13.21 -15.06
N PRO A 5 14.91 -12.05 -15.45
CA PRO A 5 16.27 -11.68 -15.08
C PRO A 5 16.42 -11.45 -13.56
N VAL A 6 15.34 -10.99 -12.90
CA VAL A 6 15.29 -10.79 -11.45
C VAL A 6 15.40 -12.12 -10.72
N THR A 7 14.66 -13.14 -11.17
CA THR A 7 14.67 -14.48 -10.58
C THR A 7 16.02 -15.18 -10.75
N LEU A 8 16.68 -14.99 -11.89
CA LEU A 8 18.03 -15.56 -12.14
C LEU A 8 19.09 -14.93 -11.21
N LYS A 9 19.01 -13.61 -11.00
CA LYS A 9 19.96 -12.90 -10.12
C LYS A 9 19.77 -13.29 -8.66
N SER A 10 18.52 -13.49 -8.23
CA SER A 10 18.16 -13.98 -6.91
C SER A 10 18.67 -15.43 -6.68
N LYS A 11 18.48 -16.33 -7.65
CA LYS A 11 18.97 -17.72 -7.57
C LYS A 11 20.49 -17.79 -7.50
N LYS A 12 21.22 -16.95 -8.27
CA LYS A 12 22.68 -16.90 -8.22
C LYS A 12 23.19 -16.44 -6.86
N SER A 13 22.58 -15.42 -6.27
CA SER A 13 22.88 -14.93 -4.91
C SER A 13 22.60 -16.02 -3.85
N MET A 14 21.51 -16.74 -3.99
CA MET A 14 21.12 -17.81 -3.07
C MET A 14 22.09 -19.01 -3.10
N ILE A 15 22.58 -19.41 -4.29
CA ILE A 15 23.58 -20.46 -4.44
C ILE A 15 24.92 -20.03 -3.80
N GLN A 16 25.35 -18.80 -4.01
CA GLN A 16 26.57 -18.26 -3.39
C GLN A 16 26.46 -18.24 -1.85
N THR A 17 25.30 -17.84 -1.31
CA THR A 17 25.05 -17.85 0.14
C THR A 17 25.06 -19.28 0.69
N THR A 18 24.54 -20.27 -0.04
CA THR A 18 24.54 -21.66 0.37
C THR A 18 25.95 -22.26 0.38
N MET A 19 26.81 -21.90 -0.59
CA MET A 19 28.22 -22.32 -0.62
C MET A 19 29.04 -21.69 0.52
N LEU A 20 28.71 -20.45 0.95
CA LEU A 20 29.32 -19.82 2.11
C LEU A 20 28.90 -20.45 3.44
N SER A 21 27.72 -21.08 3.51
CA SER A 21 27.21 -21.68 4.75
C SER A 21 28.14 -22.77 5.30
N GLY A 22 28.78 -23.56 4.43
CA GLY A 22 29.77 -24.54 4.81
C GLY A 22 31.03 -23.92 5.44
N ARG A 23 31.52 -22.79 4.88
CA ARG A 23 32.65 -22.06 5.44
C ARG A 23 32.29 -21.33 6.74
N MET A 24 31.07 -20.83 6.85
CA MET A 24 30.56 -20.22 8.09
C MET A 24 30.49 -21.24 9.23
N GLN A 25 30.06 -22.49 8.96
CA GLN A 25 30.09 -23.55 9.98
C GLN A 25 31.51 -23.88 10.46
N GLN A 26 32.52 -23.84 9.57
CA GLN A 26 33.91 -24.03 9.94
C GLN A 26 34.41 -22.88 10.82
N LEU A 27 34.10 -21.64 10.47
CA LEU A 27 34.43 -20.45 11.28
C LEU A 27 33.73 -20.48 12.65
N GLN A 28 32.47 -20.96 12.69
CA GLN A 28 31.75 -21.11 13.94
C GLN A 28 32.37 -22.17 14.86
N LYS A 29 32.92 -23.26 14.29
CA LYS A 29 33.67 -24.26 15.07
C LYS A 29 35.00 -23.74 15.60
N GLN A 30 35.70 -22.88 14.82
CA GLN A 30 36.99 -22.32 15.21
C GLN A 30 36.88 -21.16 16.21
N TYR A 31 35.88 -20.30 16.04
CA TYR A 31 35.74 -19.04 16.80
C TYR A 31 34.44 -18.97 17.62
N GLY A 32 33.70 -20.08 17.77
CA GLY A 32 32.38 -20.07 18.40
C GLY A 32 32.35 -19.63 19.88
N LYS A 33 33.53 -19.56 20.52
CA LYS A 33 33.68 -19.02 21.89
C LYS A 33 33.96 -17.51 21.88
N ASP A 34 34.40 -16.92 20.77
CA ASP A 34 34.72 -15.49 20.63
C ASP A 34 33.83 -14.89 19.54
N LYS A 35 32.68 -14.35 19.98
CA LYS A 35 31.67 -13.77 19.07
C LYS A 35 32.20 -12.56 18.27
N GLU A 36 33.11 -11.78 18.83
CA GLU A 36 33.65 -10.61 18.16
C GLU A 36 34.56 -11.02 17.00
N ARG A 37 35.47 -11.98 17.25
CA ARG A 37 36.32 -12.53 16.19
C ARG A 37 35.53 -13.27 15.13
N TYR A 38 34.50 -14.03 15.52
CA TYR A 38 33.60 -14.67 14.58
C TYR A 38 32.94 -13.68 13.64
N ASN A 39 32.38 -12.59 14.18
CA ASN A 39 31.72 -11.55 13.38
C ASN A 39 32.70 -10.85 12.41
N LEU A 40 33.91 -10.54 12.87
CA LEU A 40 34.95 -9.95 12.04
C LEU A 40 35.39 -10.88 10.89
N GLU A 41 35.60 -12.16 11.15
CA GLU A 41 35.97 -13.13 10.13
C GLU A 41 34.83 -13.42 9.15
N VAL A 42 33.59 -13.39 9.62
CA VAL A 42 32.39 -13.48 8.75
C VAL A 42 32.29 -12.27 7.83
N GLN A 43 32.52 -11.04 8.33
CA GLN A 43 32.53 -9.83 7.51
C GLN A 43 33.63 -9.89 6.45
N LYS A 44 34.87 -10.25 6.84
CA LYS A 44 35.99 -10.45 5.89
C LYS A 44 35.69 -11.52 4.84
N LEU A 45 34.99 -12.60 5.22
CA LEU A 45 34.56 -13.64 4.29
C LEU A 45 33.61 -13.09 3.22
N TYR A 46 32.62 -12.29 3.64
CA TYR A 46 31.68 -11.65 2.73
C TYR A 46 32.39 -10.63 1.79
N GLU A 47 33.31 -9.84 2.31
CA GLU A 47 34.12 -8.90 1.51
C GLU A 47 35.01 -9.62 0.50
N ARG A 48 35.66 -10.70 0.94
CA ARG A 48 36.58 -11.49 0.10
C ARG A 48 35.87 -12.19 -1.06
N GLU A 49 34.69 -12.71 -0.80
CA GLU A 49 33.87 -13.40 -1.81
C GLU A 49 33.01 -12.38 -2.61
N LYS A 50 33.10 -11.07 -2.32
CA LYS A 50 32.29 -10.01 -2.95
C LYS A 50 30.80 -10.30 -2.93
N VAL A 51 30.33 -11.03 -1.92
CA VAL A 51 28.91 -11.36 -1.71
C VAL A 51 28.33 -10.32 -0.75
N ASN A 52 27.38 -9.55 -1.25
CA ASN A 52 26.69 -8.57 -0.41
C ASN A 52 25.53 -9.29 0.31
N PRO A 53 25.62 -9.55 1.64
CA PRO A 53 24.58 -10.28 2.37
C PRO A 53 23.23 -9.55 2.34
N MET A 54 23.27 -8.21 2.24
CA MET A 54 22.05 -7.40 2.10
C MET A 54 21.47 -7.44 0.69
N GLY A 55 22.26 -7.71 -0.35
CA GLY A 55 21.78 -7.75 -1.73
C GLY A 55 20.75 -8.85 -2.01
N GLY A 56 20.88 -10.00 -1.34
CA GLY A 56 19.92 -11.09 -1.45
C GLY A 56 18.60 -10.82 -0.71
N CYS A 57 18.68 -10.23 0.48
CA CYS A 57 17.50 -9.89 1.29
C CYS A 57 16.67 -8.80 0.62
N LEU A 58 17.31 -7.78 0.02
CA LEU A 58 16.60 -6.67 -0.60
C LEU A 58 15.65 -7.12 -1.72
N TRP A 59 16.05 -8.13 -2.50
CA TRP A 59 15.22 -8.73 -3.54
C TRP A 59 14.00 -9.49 -3.00
N SER A 60 14.10 -10.01 -1.76
CA SER A 60 12.99 -10.68 -1.09
C SER A 60 11.88 -9.70 -0.66
N PHE A 61 12.20 -8.41 -0.49
CA PHE A 61 11.23 -7.38 -0.11
C PHE A 61 10.45 -6.78 -1.29
N ILE A 62 10.89 -7.01 -2.54
CA ILE A 62 10.21 -6.49 -3.73
C ILE A 62 8.74 -6.94 -3.79
N PRO A 63 8.39 -8.23 -3.58
CA PRO A 63 6.99 -8.65 -3.57
C PRO A 63 6.16 -7.95 -2.51
N MET A 64 6.75 -7.65 -1.34
CA MET A 64 6.07 -6.93 -0.27
C MET A 64 5.81 -5.46 -0.63
N ILE A 65 6.77 -4.79 -1.28
CA ILE A 65 6.60 -3.41 -1.76
C ILE A 65 5.49 -3.36 -2.82
N VAL A 66 5.48 -4.31 -3.76
CA VAL A 66 4.43 -4.43 -4.77
C VAL A 66 3.06 -4.68 -4.11
N LEU A 67 3.01 -5.55 -3.10
CA LEU A 67 1.77 -5.83 -2.37
C LEU A 67 1.25 -4.57 -1.64
N ILE A 68 2.12 -3.80 -1.00
CA ILE A 68 1.76 -2.54 -0.34
C ILE A 68 1.21 -1.52 -1.37
N ALA A 69 1.85 -1.41 -2.53
CA ALA A 69 1.39 -0.52 -3.59
C ALA A 69 0.02 -0.95 -4.14
N LEU A 70 -0.18 -2.25 -4.40
CA LEU A 70 -1.48 -2.80 -4.83
C LEU A 70 -2.56 -2.58 -3.76
N PHE A 71 -2.21 -2.76 -2.49
CA PHE A 71 -3.14 -2.52 -1.39
C PHE A 71 -3.60 -1.06 -1.33
N SER A 72 -2.70 -0.11 -1.56
CA SER A 72 -3.05 1.32 -1.63
C SER A 72 -4.02 1.61 -2.79
N ILE A 73 -3.80 1.01 -3.97
CA ILE A 73 -4.66 1.17 -5.14
C ILE A 73 -6.07 0.61 -4.86
N ILE A 74 -6.15 -0.57 -4.26
CA ILE A 74 -7.44 -1.22 -3.94
C ILE A 74 -8.23 -0.38 -2.91
N ARG A 75 -7.54 0.22 -1.98
CA ARG A 75 -8.14 1.02 -0.89
C ARG A 75 -8.69 2.37 -1.35
N GLU A 76 -8.20 2.89 -2.45
CA GLU A 76 -8.56 4.21 -2.99
C GLU A 76 -9.12 4.10 -4.43
N PRO A 77 -10.23 3.37 -4.63
CA PRO A 77 -10.73 3.05 -5.97
C PRO A 77 -11.23 4.28 -6.74
N LEU A 78 -11.80 5.27 -6.07
CA LEU A 78 -12.28 6.48 -6.71
C LEU A 78 -11.12 7.29 -7.31
N THR A 79 -9.99 7.33 -6.64
CA THR A 79 -8.79 8.02 -7.12
C THR A 79 -8.10 7.26 -8.24
N TYR A 80 -7.85 5.95 -8.08
CA TYR A 80 -7.00 5.19 -9.00
C TYR A 80 -7.74 4.57 -10.17
N PHE A 81 -9.00 4.13 -9.99
CA PHE A 81 -9.78 3.51 -11.07
C PHE A 81 -10.74 4.49 -11.74
N MET A 82 -11.33 5.40 -10.99
CA MET A 82 -12.30 6.36 -11.54
C MET A 82 -11.69 7.74 -11.79
N HIS A 83 -10.41 7.93 -11.44
CA HIS A 83 -9.64 9.16 -11.68
C HIS A 83 -10.27 10.43 -11.11
N LEU A 84 -11.02 10.30 -9.99
CA LEU A 84 -11.63 11.45 -9.33
C LEU A 84 -10.62 12.18 -8.44
N SER A 85 -10.67 13.51 -8.46
CA SER A 85 -9.92 14.33 -7.52
C SER A 85 -10.54 14.27 -6.11
N VAL A 86 -9.78 14.65 -5.10
CA VAL A 86 -10.27 14.69 -3.71
C VAL A 86 -11.50 15.57 -3.56
N GLU A 87 -11.55 16.71 -4.28
CA GLU A 87 -12.69 17.64 -4.29
C GLU A 87 -13.96 16.99 -4.87
N GLN A 88 -13.81 16.25 -5.98
CA GLN A 88 -14.89 15.50 -6.62
C GLN A 88 -15.43 14.40 -5.70
N ILE A 89 -14.52 13.69 -5.03
CA ILE A 89 -14.88 12.65 -4.05
C ILE A 89 -15.61 13.24 -2.86
N GLN A 90 -15.19 14.42 -2.37
CA GLN A 90 -15.89 15.13 -1.29
C GLN A 90 -17.30 15.56 -1.71
N ALA A 91 -17.47 16.10 -2.93
CA ALA A 91 -18.77 16.49 -3.44
C ALA A 91 -19.72 15.27 -3.57
N LEU A 92 -19.19 14.13 -4.06
CA LEU A 92 -19.91 12.87 -4.15
C LEU A 92 -20.31 12.36 -2.75
N ALA A 93 -19.41 12.41 -1.80
CA ALA A 93 -19.65 11.98 -0.43
C ALA A 93 -20.72 12.86 0.28
N ALA A 94 -20.65 14.17 0.07
CA ALA A 94 -21.66 15.09 0.59
C ALA A 94 -23.04 14.82 -0.03
N HIS A 95 -23.10 14.56 -1.34
CA HIS A 95 -24.35 14.25 -2.04
C HIS A 95 -24.97 12.93 -1.57
N LEU A 96 -24.16 11.95 -1.17
CA LEU A 96 -24.59 10.64 -0.65
C LEU A 96 -24.78 10.65 0.88
N ASP A 97 -24.65 11.79 1.55
CA ASP A 97 -24.71 11.91 3.02
C ASP A 97 -23.80 10.87 3.72
N TRP A 98 -22.58 10.71 3.18
CA TRP A 98 -21.64 9.67 3.59
C TRP A 98 -21.35 9.69 5.10
N GLU A 99 -21.28 10.85 5.72
CA GLU A 99 -20.98 10.96 7.15
C GLU A 99 -22.06 10.27 8.00
N THR A 100 -23.33 10.57 7.76
CA THR A 100 -24.46 9.92 8.44
C THR A 100 -24.54 8.43 8.09
N VAL A 101 -24.42 8.10 6.81
CA VAL A 101 -24.53 6.71 6.32
C VAL A 101 -23.39 5.84 6.84
N SER A 102 -22.16 6.36 6.91
CA SER A 102 -20.99 5.59 7.39
C SER A 102 -21.08 5.27 8.87
N VAL A 103 -21.62 6.17 9.68
CA VAL A 103 -21.85 5.94 11.10
C VAL A 103 -23.03 4.97 11.29
N ALA A 104 -24.12 5.15 10.56
CA ALA A 104 -25.30 4.27 10.63
C ALA A 104 -24.98 2.82 10.26
N ASN A 105 -24.10 2.62 9.26
CA ASN A 105 -23.62 1.29 8.85
C ASN A 105 -22.49 0.73 9.74
N GLY A 106 -22.02 1.49 10.72
CA GLY A 106 -20.92 1.07 11.61
C GLY A 106 -19.54 1.02 10.95
N TRP A 107 -19.36 1.62 9.75
CA TRP A 107 -18.07 1.69 9.08
C TRP A 107 -17.10 2.61 9.79
N VAL A 108 -17.63 3.70 10.33
CA VAL A 108 -16.91 4.66 11.16
C VAL A 108 -17.70 4.83 12.47
N SER A 109 -17.04 4.72 13.61
CA SER A 109 -17.72 4.98 14.88
C SER A 109 -18.02 6.46 15.05
N GLN A 110 -19.09 6.80 15.79
CA GLN A 110 -19.48 8.18 16.06
C GLN A 110 -18.29 8.99 16.62
N SER A 111 -17.58 8.44 17.60
CA SER A 111 -16.41 9.10 18.22
C SER A 111 -15.22 9.27 17.27
N ALA A 112 -15.07 8.38 16.27
CA ALA A 112 -14.06 8.53 15.25
C ALA A 112 -14.45 9.60 14.23
N MET A 113 -15.71 9.69 13.87
CA MET A 113 -16.23 10.73 12.98
C MET A 113 -16.06 12.13 13.60
N GLU A 114 -16.42 12.30 14.86
CA GLU A 114 -16.23 13.56 15.60
C GLU A 114 -14.76 13.99 15.61
N LYS A 115 -13.83 13.07 15.87
CA LYS A 115 -12.38 13.36 15.81
C LYS A 115 -11.90 13.75 14.41
N LEU A 116 -12.41 13.11 13.37
CA LEU A 116 -12.08 13.45 12.00
C LEU A 116 -12.60 14.83 11.61
N GLN A 117 -13.80 15.17 12.03
CA GLN A 117 -14.37 16.52 11.83
C GLN A 117 -13.59 17.60 12.60
N GLU A 118 -13.17 17.32 13.84
CA GLU A 118 -12.29 18.18 14.60
C GLU A 118 -10.95 18.40 13.90
N GLN A 119 -10.31 17.34 13.41
CA GLN A 119 -9.06 17.45 12.66
C GLN A 119 -9.21 18.23 11.35
N LEU A 120 -10.36 18.10 10.69
CA LEU A 120 -10.69 18.86 9.49
C LEU A 120 -10.87 20.36 9.82
N ALA A 121 -11.59 20.67 10.90
CA ALA A 121 -11.80 22.03 11.36
C ALA A 121 -10.50 22.71 11.82
N GLU A 122 -9.58 21.97 12.42
CA GLU A 122 -8.25 22.42 12.81
C GLU A 122 -7.24 22.51 11.64
N GLY A 123 -7.62 22.07 10.45
CA GLY A 123 -6.74 22.02 9.27
C GLY A 123 -5.63 20.99 9.34
N LYS A 124 -5.71 20.01 10.27
CA LYS A 124 -4.75 18.91 10.37
C LYS A 124 -4.89 17.91 9.21
N ILE A 125 -6.10 17.76 8.70
CA ILE A 125 -6.42 17.03 7.48
C ILE A 125 -7.17 17.96 6.52
N THR A 126 -7.01 17.74 5.22
CA THR A 126 -7.65 18.53 4.18
C THR A 126 -8.94 17.89 3.68
N SER A 127 -9.11 16.59 3.87
CA SER A 127 -10.28 15.84 3.45
C SER A 127 -10.38 14.51 4.21
N LEU A 128 -11.60 14.03 4.40
CA LEU A 128 -11.88 12.66 4.88
C LEU A 128 -11.51 11.59 3.84
N PHE A 129 -11.21 11.98 2.61
CA PHE A 129 -10.86 11.12 1.47
C PHE A 129 -9.45 11.37 0.93
N GLN A 130 -8.62 12.10 1.68
CA GLN A 130 -7.23 12.30 1.29
C GLN A 130 -6.47 10.97 1.24
N HIS A 131 -5.32 10.96 0.59
CA HIS A 131 -4.45 9.77 0.53
C HIS A 131 -4.19 9.21 1.94
N ASN A 132 -4.33 7.89 2.07
CA ASN A 132 -4.23 7.15 3.34
C ASN A 132 -5.32 7.44 4.40
N ALA A 133 -6.46 7.99 4.02
CA ALA A 133 -7.62 8.19 4.92
C ALA A 133 -8.38 6.89 5.29
N GLY A 134 -7.70 5.75 5.35
CA GLY A 134 -8.32 4.46 5.70
C GLY A 134 -9.08 3.83 4.53
N TYR A 135 -10.26 3.31 4.80
CA TYR A 135 -11.12 2.62 3.81
C TYR A 135 -12.29 3.49 3.33
N ASN A 136 -12.25 4.79 3.58
CA ASN A 136 -13.36 5.69 3.32
C ASN A 136 -13.82 5.66 1.85
N GLN A 137 -12.87 5.61 0.90
CA GLN A 137 -13.22 5.50 -0.52
C GLN A 137 -13.87 4.17 -0.88
N MET A 138 -13.46 3.06 -0.27
CA MET A 138 -14.09 1.74 -0.48
C MET A 138 -15.53 1.75 0.02
N TYR A 139 -15.77 2.31 1.20
CA TYR A 139 -17.12 2.42 1.74
C TYR A 139 -17.99 3.37 0.89
N LEU A 140 -17.43 4.47 0.41
CA LEU A 140 -18.16 5.38 -0.48
C LEU A 140 -18.54 4.72 -1.79
N VAL A 141 -17.62 3.96 -2.40
CA VAL A 141 -17.88 3.21 -3.64
C VAL A 141 -18.99 2.17 -3.46
N SER A 142 -19.10 1.54 -2.28
CA SER A 142 -20.17 0.56 -2.02
C SER A 142 -21.57 1.17 -2.02
N LEU A 143 -21.69 2.50 -1.91
CA LEU A 143 -22.96 3.22 -2.04
C LEU A 143 -23.36 3.47 -3.50
N ILE A 144 -22.42 3.28 -4.45
CA ILE A 144 -22.69 3.46 -5.88
C ILE A 144 -23.23 2.15 -6.44
N ASN A 145 -24.46 2.19 -6.92
CA ASN A 145 -25.14 1.04 -7.50
C ASN A 145 -25.73 1.39 -8.87
N SER A 146 -26.29 0.40 -9.56
CA SER A 146 -26.87 0.61 -10.90
C SER A 146 -28.09 1.55 -10.91
N GLU A 147 -28.79 1.70 -9.78
CA GLU A 147 -29.97 2.56 -9.68
C GLU A 147 -29.60 4.04 -9.55
N ASN A 148 -28.53 4.35 -8.82
CA ASN A 148 -28.11 5.72 -8.58
C ASN A 148 -26.97 6.23 -9.49
N LEU A 149 -26.32 5.34 -10.23
CA LEU A 149 -25.14 5.66 -11.05
C LEU A 149 -25.38 6.84 -12.02
N SER A 150 -26.47 6.79 -12.80
CA SER A 150 -26.75 7.85 -13.79
C SER A 150 -27.05 9.20 -13.14
N SER A 151 -27.70 9.19 -11.98
CA SER A 151 -27.95 10.39 -11.18
C SER A 151 -26.65 10.98 -10.63
N LEU A 152 -25.75 10.13 -10.11
CA LEU A 152 -24.46 10.55 -9.60
C LEU A 152 -23.53 11.07 -10.70
N GLN A 153 -23.52 10.44 -11.87
CA GLN A 153 -22.79 10.91 -13.03
C GLN A 153 -23.28 12.29 -13.47
N SER A 154 -24.60 12.49 -13.55
CA SER A 154 -25.19 13.78 -13.89
C SER A 154 -24.87 14.85 -12.85
N PHE A 155 -24.92 14.50 -11.56
CA PHE A 155 -24.54 15.40 -10.47
C PHE A 155 -23.08 15.83 -10.59
N LEU A 156 -22.14 14.88 -10.72
CA LEU A 156 -20.72 15.20 -10.86
C LEU A 156 -20.43 16.03 -12.11
N ASN A 157 -21.05 15.72 -13.25
CA ASN A 157 -20.88 16.47 -14.48
C ASN A 157 -21.45 17.90 -14.41
N SER A 158 -22.46 18.13 -13.55
CA SER A 158 -23.00 19.47 -13.31
C SER A 158 -22.05 20.36 -12.50
N GLN A 159 -21.26 19.75 -11.61
CA GLN A 159 -20.30 20.44 -10.74
C GLN A 159 -18.89 20.51 -11.35
N PHE A 160 -18.49 19.42 -12.01
CA PHE A 160 -17.15 19.22 -12.57
C PHE A 160 -17.27 18.58 -13.94
N ALA A 161 -17.04 19.36 -15.00
CA ALA A 161 -17.22 18.90 -16.37
C ALA A 161 -16.45 17.59 -16.68
N GLY A 162 -17.17 16.55 -17.09
CA GLY A 162 -16.60 15.24 -17.43
C GLY A 162 -16.22 14.34 -16.26
N ALA A 163 -16.37 14.77 -15.02
CA ALA A 163 -15.97 13.96 -13.86
C ALA A 163 -16.86 12.73 -13.64
N GLY A 164 -18.14 12.82 -14.00
CA GLY A 164 -19.08 11.72 -13.87
C GLY A 164 -18.85 10.59 -14.86
N ASP A 165 -18.19 10.85 -15.98
CA ASP A 165 -17.99 9.86 -17.06
C ASP A 165 -17.07 8.70 -16.61
N GLY A 166 -16.21 8.93 -15.64
CA GLY A 166 -15.34 7.92 -15.04
C GLY A 166 -16.01 7.06 -13.96
N LEU A 167 -17.22 7.42 -13.53
CA LEU A 167 -17.91 6.73 -12.45
C LEU A 167 -18.58 5.45 -12.94
N PHE A 168 -18.36 4.33 -12.25
CA PHE A 168 -18.99 3.04 -12.56
C PHE A 168 -19.26 2.22 -11.30
N VAL A 169 -20.14 1.21 -11.41
CA VAL A 169 -20.43 0.30 -10.30
C VAL A 169 -19.32 -0.71 -10.14
N MET A 170 -18.77 -0.82 -8.93
CA MET A 170 -17.82 -1.87 -8.55
C MET A 170 -18.54 -2.95 -7.74
N ASN A 171 -18.51 -4.18 -8.22
CA ASN A 171 -19.00 -5.34 -7.47
C ASN A 171 -17.81 -6.00 -6.78
N PHE A 172 -17.82 -6.00 -5.44
CA PHE A 172 -16.84 -6.68 -4.61
C PHE A 172 -17.37 -8.03 -4.12
#